data_34a75ecc9699bbc921d93b5b24758feb
#
_entry.id   34a75ecc9699bbc921d93b5b24758feb
#
_cell.length_a   1.000
_cell.length_b   1.000
_cell.length_c   1.000
_cell.angle_alpha   90.00
_cell.angle_beta   90.00
_cell.angle_gamma   90.00
#
_symmetry.space_group_name_H-M   'P 1'
#
loop_
_entity.id
_entity.type
_entity.pdbx_description
1 polymer ?
#
loop_
_entity_poly.entity_id
_entity_poly.type
_entity_poly.pdbx_seq_one_letter_code
_entity_poly.pdbx_strand_id
1 'polypeptide(L)'
;MLLKKLNYFFFPLLVFFLSLSKPTFAENKLLMITADYCIYCQIWEKEIGEIYPKTDISKSFPLERIELEEYLFDNDINEANNYETKITPTFVFYRGKNEIGRITGYSSAELFWWQVDEILERD
;
A
#
# COMPACT_ATOMS: atom_id res chain seq x y z
N MET A 1 -59.44 10.16 0.86
CA MET A 1 -58.89 9.58 -0.40
C MET A 1 -57.57 10.17 -0.83
N LEU A 2 -57.26 11.42 -0.55
CA LEU A 2 -55.97 12.05 -0.94
C LEU A 2 -54.79 11.63 -0.07
N LEU A 3 -55.00 11.20 1.16
CA LEU A 3 -53.91 10.80 2.07
C LEU A 3 -53.34 9.39 1.78
N LYS A 4 -54.09 8.52 1.12
CA LYS A 4 -53.60 7.19 0.71
C LYS A 4 -52.61 7.22 -0.48
N LYS A 5 -52.64 8.27 -1.29
CA LYS A 5 -51.71 8.42 -2.43
C LYS A 5 -50.35 8.98 -2.03
N LEU A 6 -50.21 9.62 -0.89
CA LEU A 6 -48.97 10.19 -0.43
C LEU A 6 -48.03 9.15 0.19
N ASN A 7 -48.55 8.06 0.74
CA ASN A 7 -47.73 7.03 1.41
C ASN A 7 -46.91 6.16 0.44
N TYR A 8 -47.32 6.06 -0.81
CA TYR A 8 -46.59 5.24 -1.80
C TYR A 8 -45.38 5.95 -2.41
N PHE A 9 -45.27 7.25 -2.24
CA PHE A 9 -44.19 8.02 -2.88
C PHE A 9 -42.90 8.08 -2.04
N PHE A 10 -43.03 7.88 -0.70
CA PHE A 10 -41.88 7.93 0.20
C PHE A 10 -41.15 6.60 0.38
N PHE A 11 -41.80 5.48 0.12
CA PHE A 11 -41.23 4.16 0.33
C PHE A 11 -40.11 3.79 -0.66
N PRO A 12 -40.15 4.13 -1.94
CA PRO A 12 -39.08 3.78 -2.86
C PRO A 12 -37.83 4.63 -2.66
N LEU A 13 -37.92 5.81 -2.07
CA LEU A 13 -36.77 6.70 -1.84
C LEU A 13 -35.90 6.22 -0.68
N LEU A 14 -36.50 5.58 0.33
CA LEU A 14 -35.79 5.06 1.50
C LEU A 14 -34.98 3.80 1.18
N VAL A 15 -35.45 2.97 0.25
CA VAL A 15 -34.80 1.72 -0.16
C VAL A 15 -33.57 2.01 -1.04
N PHE A 16 -33.53 3.13 -1.73
CA PHE A 16 -32.43 3.49 -2.62
C PHE A 16 -31.16 3.94 -1.87
N PHE A 17 -31.30 4.45 -0.65
CA PHE A 17 -30.16 4.90 0.16
C PHE A 17 -29.43 3.77 0.89
N LEU A 18 -30.00 2.59 1.00
CA LEU A 18 -29.41 1.45 1.74
C LEU A 18 -28.44 0.59 0.92
N SER A 19 -28.33 0.83 -0.38
CA SER A 19 -27.56 -0.05 -1.28
C SER A 19 -26.17 0.47 -1.69
N LEU A 20 -25.66 1.54 -1.06
CA LEU A 20 -24.41 2.19 -1.50
C LEU A 20 -23.19 1.94 -0.61
N SER A 21 -23.30 1.16 0.46
CA SER A 21 -22.12 0.79 1.25
C SER A 21 -21.47 -0.47 0.69
N LYS A 22 -20.59 -0.29 -0.28
CA LYS A 22 -19.66 -1.36 -0.68
C LYS A 22 -18.62 -1.52 0.42
N PRO A 23 -18.36 -2.75 0.90
CA PRO A 23 -17.27 -2.97 1.83
C PRO A 23 -15.95 -2.62 1.13
N THR A 24 -15.19 -1.67 1.70
CA THR A 24 -13.85 -1.34 1.24
C THR A 24 -12.86 -2.28 1.91
N PHE A 25 -12.28 -3.19 1.12
CA PHE A 25 -11.16 -4.01 1.59
C PHE A 25 -9.86 -3.26 1.33
N ALA A 26 -8.92 -3.32 2.28
CA ALA A 26 -7.58 -2.82 2.07
C ALA A 26 -6.92 -3.63 0.95
N GLU A 27 -6.35 -2.95 -0.04
CA GLU A 27 -5.67 -3.58 -1.17
C GLU A 27 -4.26 -4.02 -0.78
N ASN A 28 -3.76 -5.08 -1.44
CA ASN A 28 -2.37 -5.49 -1.33
C ASN A 28 -1.48 -4.42 -1.99
N LYS A 29 -0.31 -4.20 -1.45
CA LYS A 29 0.63 -3.23 -2.01
C LYS A 29 2.08 -3.51 -1.63
N LEU A 30 2.98 -3.02 -2.46
CA LEU A 30 4.38 -2.80 -2.10
C LEU A 30 4.56 -1.32 -1.77
N LEU A 31 4.84 -1.01 -0.52
CA LEU A 31 5.11 0.35 -0.08
C LEU A 31 6.61 0.60 -0.09
N MET A 32 7.06 1.57 -0.88
CA MET A 32 8.44 2.06 -0.86
C MET A 32 8.53 3.31 0.00
N ILE A 33 9.25 3.21 1.09
CA ILE A 33 9.59 4.36 1.94
C ILE A 33 10.85 4.98 1.37
N THR A 34 10.74 6.20 0.87
CA THR A 34 11.78 6.90 0.12
C THR A 34 12.11 8.26 0.73
N ALA A 35 13.14 8.92 0.23
CA ALA A 35 13.48 10.29 0.58
C ALA A 35 14.21 10.97 -0.60
N ASP A 36 14.02 12.27 -0.76
CA ASP A 36 14.59 13.03 -1.88
C ASP A 36 16.12 12.99 -1.91
N TYR A 37 16.77 12.96 -0.75
CA TYR A 37 18.23 12.91 -0.59
C TYR A 37 18.81 11.49 -0.67
N CYS A 38 18.00 10.49 -0.91
CA CYS A 38 18.41 9.09 -0.84
C CYS A 38 19.00 8.60 -2.17
N ILE A 39 20.32 8.46 -2.23
CA ILE A 39 21.01 7.98 -3.44
C ILE A 39 20.62 6.54 -3.81
N TYR A 40 20.44 5.66 -2.82
CA TYR A 40 20.06 4.27 -3.06
C TYR A 40 18.61 4.15 -3.56
N CYS A 41 17.75 5.07 -3.16
CA CYS A 41 16.39 5.19 -3.70
C CYS A 41 16.44 5.52 -5.21
N GLN A 42 17.30 6.46 -5.60
CA GLN A 42 17.47 6.86 -6.99
C GLN A 42 18.05 5.71 -7.84
N ILE A 43 18.99 4.96 -7.30
CA ILE A 43 19.57 3.79 -7.98
C ILE A 43 18.47 2.71 -8.19
N TRP A 44 17.70 2.43 -7.16
CA TRP A 44 16.58 1.49 -7.27
C TRP A 44 15.57 1.92 -8.33
N GLU A 45 15.22 3.21 -8.37
CA GLU A 45 14.27 3.74 -9.37
C GLU A 45 14.76 3.50 -10.81
N LYS A 46 16.08 3.63 -11.06
CA LYS A 46 16.65 3.37 -12.37
C LYS A 46 16.72 1.88 -12.72
N GLU A 47 17.09 1.05 -11.76
CA GLU A 47 17.35 -0.37 -12.01
C GLU A 47 16.06 -1.21 -11.96
N ILE A 48 15.10 -0.85 -11.12
CA ILE A 48 13.90 -1.64 -10.86
C ILE A 48 12.62 -0.83 -11.03
N GLY A 49 12.59 0.43 -10.59
CA GLY A 49 11.36 1.24 -10.54
C GLY A 49 10.61 1.34 -11.87
N GLU A 50 11.35 1.43 -12.98
CA GLU A 50 10.77 1.52 -14.32
C GLU A 50 10.20 0.18 -14.82
N ILE A 51 10.79 -0.93 -14.42
CA ILE A 51 10.35 -2.28 -14.83
C ILE A 51 9.34 -2.90 -13.87
N TYR A 52 9.32 -2.49 -12.61
CA TYR A 52 8.43 -3.08 -11.61
C TYR A 52 6.96 -3.10 -12.05
N PRO A 53 6.37 -2.02 -12.60
CA PRO A 53 4.98 -2.02 -13.06
C PRO A 53 4.67 -3.02 -14.18
N LYS A 54 5.70 -3.49 -14.89
CA LYS A 54 5.59 -4.46 -15.98
C LYS A 54 5.69 -5.91 -15.52
N THR A 55 5.98 -6.12 -14.23
CA THR A 55 6.10 -7.47 -13.65
C THR A 55 4.75 -8.03 -13.23
N ASP A 56 4.65 -9.36 -13.16
CA ASP A 56 3.45 -10.02 -12.64
C ASP A 56 3.23 -9.73 -11.14
N ILE A 57 4.30 -9.56 -10.38
CA ILE A 57 4.25 -9.21 -8.96
C ILE A 57 3.52 -7.89 -8.74
N SER A 58 3.73 -6.89 -9.61
CA SER A 58 3.08 -5.59 -9.50
C SER A 58 1.56 -5.64 -9.65
N LYS A 59 1.03 -6.67 -10.30
CA LYS A 59 -0.42 -6.88 -10.41
C LYS A 59 -1.03 -7.26 -9.07
N SER A 60 -0.31 -8.06 -8.28
CA SER A 60 -0.73 -8.47 -6.93
C SER A 60 -0.34 -7.44 -5.87
N PHE A 61 0.79 -6.77 -6.04
CA PHE A 61 1.34 -5.78 -5.12
C PHE A 61 1.71 -4.50 -5.89
N PRO A 62 0.73 -3.66 -6.23
CA PRO A 62 1.00 -2.36 -6.84
C PRO A 62 1.96 -1.53 -6.01
N LEU A 63 2.90 -0.85 -6.66
CA LEU A 63 3.89 -0.01 -6.00
C LEU A 63 3.26 1.32 -5.57
N GLU A 64 3.43 1.65 -4.30
CA GLU A 64 3.09 2.93 -3.72
C GLU A 64 4.33 3.52 -3.06
N ARG A 65 4.56 4.82 -3.21
CA ARG A 65 5.71 5.52 -2.62
C ARG A 65 5.23 6.47 -1.53
N ILE A 66 5.98 6.54 -0.44
CA ILE A 66 5.75 7.47 0.66
C ILE A 66 7.09 8.06 1.11
N GLU A 67 7.11 9.34 1.38
CA GLU A 67 8.27 9.99 1.99
C GLU A 67 8.47 9.52 3.45
N LEU A 68 9.71 9.36 3.86
CA LEU A 68 10.05 8.88 5.20
C LEU A 68 9.36 9.70 6.31
N GLU A 69 9.40 11.02 6.20
CA GLU A 69 8.80 11.91 7.19
C GLU A 69 7.28 11.69 7.30
N GLU A 70 6.60 11.58 6.17
CA GLU A 70 5.18 11.29 6.10
C GLU A 70 4.86 9.91 6.71
N TYR A 71 5.66 8.91 6.35
CA TYR A 71 5.50 7.56 6.90
C TYR A 71 5.62 7.53 8.43
N LEU A 72 6.63 8.19 8.98
CA LEU A 72 6.85 8.26 10.43
C LEU A 72 5.72 8.99 11.15
N PHE A 73 5.21 10.06 10.54
CA PHE A 73 4.09 10.83 11.08
C PHE A 73 2.80 10.02 11.11
N ASP A 74 2.47 9.36 9.98
CA ASP A 74 1.21 8.61 9.83
C ASP A 74 1.13 7.36 10.72
N ASN A 75 2.27 6.75 11.00
CA ASN A 75 2.30 5.50 11.76
C ASN A 75 2.60 5.69 13.26
N ASP A 76 2.72 6.94 13.73
CA ASP A 76 3.03 7.26 15.13
C ASP A 76 4.21 6.43 15.67
N ILE A 77 5.23 6.25 14.84
CA ILE A 77 6.38 5.41 15.15
C ILE A 77 7.29 6.12 16.14
N ASN A 78 7.36 5.56 17.32
CA ASN A 78 8.27 6.05 18.35
C ASN A 78 9.73 5.83 17.91
N GLU A 79 10.43 6.93 17.68
CA GLU A 79 11.80 6.95 17.17
C GLU A 79 12.81 6.06 17.94
N ALA A 80 12.57 5.89 19.23
CA ALA A 80 13.49 5.16 20.08
C ALA A 80 13.53 3.63 19.81
N ASN A 81 12.46 3.08 19.20
CA ASN A 81 12.28 1.64 19.11
C ASN A 81 12.34 1.06 17.70
N ASN A 82 12.51 1.89 16.66
CA ASN A 82 12.42 1.39 15.29
C ASN A 82 13.45 2.02 14.34
N TYR A 83 14.72 1.72 14.62
CA TYR A 83 15.84 2.22 13.83
C TYR A 83 15.74 1.80 12.36
N GLU A 84 15.24 0.60 12.08
CA GLU A 84 15.13 0.07 10.72
C GLU A 84 14.19 0.88 9.83
N THR A 85 13.15 1.50 10.39
CA THR A 85 12.22 2.35 9.63
C THR A 85 12.82 3.68 9.18
N LYS A 86 14.00 4.06 9.68
CA LYS A 86 14.70 5.29 9.27
C LYS A 86 15.63 5.08 8.08
N ILE A 87 15.81 3.85 7.62
CA ILE A 87 16.66 3.52 6.48
C ILE A 87 15.83 3.65 5.20
N THR A 88 16.34 4.41 4.24
CA THR A 88 15.74 4.52 2.90
C THR A 88 16.68 3.96 1.83
N PRO A 89 16.14 3.26 0.82
CA PRO A 89 14.76 2.84 0.73
C PRO A 89 14.44 1.68 1.67
N THR A 90 13.20 1.62 2.15
CA THR A 90 12.63 0.43 2.80
C THR A 90 11.37 0.02 2.04
N PHE A 91 11.24 -1.26 1.74
CA PHE A 91 10.12 -1.81 0.98
C PHE A 91 9.29 -2.71 1.89
N VAL A 92 8.01 -2.42 2.01
CA VAL A 92 7.10 -3.17 2.88
C VAL A 92 5.99 -3.79 2.04
N PHE A 93 5.90 -5.11 2.06
CA PHE A 93 4.82 -5.83 1.41
C PHE A 93 3.62 -5.95 2.35
N TYR A 94 2.47 -5.50 1.89
CA TYR A 94 1.22 -5.61 2.61
C TYR A 94 0.23 -6.51 1.88
N ARG A 95 -0.33 -7.46 2.61
CA ARG A 95 -1.52 -8.19 2.19
C ARG A 95 -2.71 -7.64 2.98
N GLY A 96 -3.48 -6.76 2.32
CA GLY A 96 -4.45 -5.95 3.00
C GLY A 96 -3.79 -5.03 4.02
N LYS A 97 -4.11 -5.19 5.30
CA LYS A 97 -3.52 -4.41 6.41
C LYS A 97 -2.30 -5.09 7.06
N ASN A 98 -1.99 -6.33 6.67
CA ASN A 98 -0.94 -7.11 7.30
C ASN A 98 0.39 -6.96 6.56
N GLU A 99 1.44 -6.61 7.28
CA GLU A 99 2.79 -6.68 6.75
C GLU A 99 3.20 -8.15 6.64
N ILE A 100 3.55 -8.59 5.43
CA ILE A 100 4.00 -9.97 5.19
C ILE A 100 5.52 -10.07 5.09
N GLY A 101 6.22 -8.97 4.91
CA GLY A 101 7.67 -8.89 4.87
C GLY A 101 8.17 -7.52 4.48
N ARG A 102 9.46 -7.27 4.73
CA ARG A 102 10.10 -6.02 4.34
C ARG A 102 11.53 -6.25 3.87
N ILE A 103 11.99 -5.33 3.04
CA ILE A 103 13.36 -5.23 2.56
C ILE A 103 13.91 -3.88 3.00
N THR A 104 14.96 -3.89 3.81
CA THR A 104 15.59 -2.69 4.33
C THR A 104 16.85 -2.36 3.53
N GLY A 105 16.87 -1.18 2.90
CA GLY A 105 17.96 -0.75 2.05
C GLY A 105 17.89 -1.35 0.64
N TYR A 106 18.87 -0.99 -0.18
CA TYR A 106 19.03 -1.50 -1.54
C TYR A 106 20.52 -1.66 -1.89
N SER A 107 20.89 -2.83 -2.38
CA SER A 107 22.26 -3.14 -2.80
C SER A 107 22.36 -3.44 -4.28
N SER A 108 21.52 -4.36 -4.78
CA SER A 108 21.52 -4.78 -6.17
C SER A 108 20.14 -5.31 -6.58
N ALA A 109 19.88 -5.30 -7.89
CA ALA A 109 18.66 -5.87 -8.46
C ALA A 109 18.52 -7.36 -8.13
N GLU A 110 19.61 -8.11 -8.25
CA GLU A 110 19.62 -9.55 -7.96
C GLU A 110 19.20 -9.85 -6.51
N LEU A 111 19.81 -9.15 -5.54
CA LEU A 111 19.46 -9.33 -4.13
C LEU A 111 18.03 -8.88 -3.83
N PHE A 112 17.58 -7.78 -4.43
CA PHE A 112 16.21 -7.30 -4.27
C PHE A 112 15.19 -8.35 -4.71
N TRP A 113 15.33 -8.90 -5.91
CA TRP A 113 14.40 -9.90 -6.42
C TRP A 113 14.44 -11.19 -5.62
N TRP A 114 15.62 -11.61 -5.18
CA TRP A 114 15.74 -12.77 -4.29
C TRP A 114 14.98 -12.56 -2.97
N GLN A 115 15.10 -11.38 -2.35
CA GLN A 115 14.38 -11.05 -1.12
C GLN A 115 12.86 -10.98 -1.36
N VAL A 116 12.42 -10.46 -2.51
CA VAL A 116 11.01 -10.48 -2.90
C VAL A 116 10.48 -11.92 -2.96
N ASP A 117 11.19 -12.78 -3.65
CA ASP A 117 10.81 -14.19 -3.77
C ASP A 117 10.72 -14.86 -2.39
N GLU A 118 11.68 -14.62 -1.51
CA GLU A 118 11.69 -15.15 -0.15
C GLU A 118 10.45 -14.70 0.66
N ILE A 119 10.05 -13.44 0.52
CA ILE A 119 8.87 -12.92 1.22
C ILE A 119 7.60 -13.59 0.69
N LEU A 120 7.46 -13.69 -0.63
CA LEU A 120 6.23 -14.22 -1.25
C LEU A 120 6.11 -15.74 -1.10
N GLU A 121 7.21 -16.47 -0.99
CA GLU A 121 7.20 -17.92 -0.72
C GLU A 121 6.77 -18.25 0.71
N ARG A 122 7.00 -17.34 1.67
CA ARG A 122 6.63 -17.52 3.08
C ARG A 122 5.21 -17.07 3.42
N ASP A 123 4.59 -16.35 2.53
CA ASP A 123 3.25 -15.78 2.72
C ASP A 123 2.11 -16.82 2.69
#